data_58b5658e07b8fc53628dab408214bffc
#
_entry.id   58b5658e07b8fc53628dab408214bffc
#
_cell.length_a   1.000
_cell.length_b   1.000
_cell.length_c   1.000
_cell.angle_alpha   90.00
_cell.angle_beta   90.00
_cell.angle_gamma   90.00
#
_symmetry.space_group_name_H-M   'P 1'
#
loop_
_entity.id
_entity.type
_entity.pdbx_description
1 polymer ?
#
loop_
_entity_poly.entity_id
_entity_poly.type
_entity_poly.pdbx_seq_one_letter_code
_entity_poly.pdbx_strand_id
1 'polypeptide(L)'
;MRQWFDDVPTVAYPDHTISEYRTAIRGEDPTDLFVIELDGRPIGVLQSYRIDDHPEYAAQLALRRPAVGMDLFIGEPDLTGRGHGPTLIRAFLRDVAFPRYEVDLCVIGPTASNAAAIRAYEKAGFRFLKTYLEPASREQEHYLMELTRSDLDAMAL
;
A
#
# COMPACT_ATOMS: atom_id res chain seq x y z
N MET A 1 -15.81 5.90 5.64
CA MET A 1 -14.51 6.33 5.07
C MET A 1 -14.19 7.80 5.35
N ARG A 2 -15.09 8.74 5.04
CA ARG A 2 -14.84 10.17 5.27
C ARG A 2 -14.54 10.50 6.74
N GLN A 3 -15.23 9.85 7.68
CA GLN A 3 -15.03 10.05 9.12
C GLN A 3 -13.58 9.81 9.56
N TRP A 4 -12.90 8.82 9.00
CA TRP A 4 -11.50 8.57 9.36
C TRP A 4 -10.57 9.71 8.95
N PHE A 5 -10.83 10.31 7.79
CA PHE A 5 -10.00 11.43 7.30
C PHE A 5 -10.28 12.72 8.06
N ASP A 6 -11.51 12.90 8.56
CA ASP A 6 -11.88 14.06 9.36
C ASP A 6 -11.27 14.01 10.78
N ASP A 7 -11.10 12.78 11.32
CA ASP A 7 -10.58 12.56 12.68
C ASP A 7 -9.05 12.46 12.76
N VAL A 8 -8.35 12.40 11.62
CA VAL A 8 -6.88 12.29 11.56
C VAL A 8 -6.27 13.65 11.24
N PRO A 9 -5.15 14.03 11.88
CA PRO A 9 -4.49 15.30 11.56
C PRO A 9 -4.22 15.44 10.06
N THR A 10 -4.64 16.54 9.49
CA THR A 10 -4.59 16.84 8.05
C THR A 10 -3.19 16.75 7.43
N VAL A 11 -2.16 16.72 8.23
CA VAL A 11 -0.77 16.57 7.78
C VAL A 11 -0.48 15.17 7.22
N ALA A 12 -1.24 14.15 7.66
CA ALA A 12 -1.01 12.76 7.25
C ALA A 12 -1.79 12.37 5.99
N TYR A 13 -2.92 13.04 5.70
CA TYR A 13 -3.83 12.66 4.61
C TYR A 13 -4.37 13.91 3.90
N PRO A 14 -3.64 14.38 2.90
CA PRO A 14 -4.07 15.56 2.16
C PRO A 14 -5.37 15.31 1.36
N ASP A 15 -6.11 16.37 1.07
CA ASP A 15 -7.41 16.34 0.38
C ASP A 15 -7.40 15.53 -0.92
N HIS A 16 -6.27 15.51 -1.64
CA HIS A 16 -6.16 14.72 -2.87
C HIS A 16 -6.33 13.22 -2.65
N THR A 17 -5.95 12.67 -1.48
CA THR A 17 -6.12 11.25 -1.16
C THR A 17 -7.59 10.85 -1.15
N ILE A 18 -8.47 11.70 -0.60
CA ILE A 18 -9.92 11.47 -0.61
C ILE A 18 -10.45 11.48 -2.04
N SER A 19 -9.97 12.41 -2.86
CA SER A 19 -10.36 12.51 -4.27
C SER A 19 -9.93 11.25 -5.05
N GLU A 20 -8.72 10.75 -4.83
CA GLU A 20 -8.22 9.53 -5.45
C GLU A 20 -9.07 8.31 -5.07
N TYR A 21 -9.43 8.17 -3.80
CA TYR A 21 -10.30 7.07 -3.35
C TYR A 21 -11.70 7.14 -3.98
N ARG A 22 -12.25 8.33 -4.12
CA ARG A 22 -13.54 8.51 -4.81
C ARG A 22 -13.47 8.09 -6.27
N THR A 23 -12.39 8.45 -6.95
CA THR A 23 -12.15 8.06 -8.34
C THR A 23 -12.03 6.54 -8.47
N ALA A 24 -11.32 5.89 -7.56
CA ALA A 24 -11.21 4.44 -7.52
C ALA A 24 -12.56 3.77 -7.25
N ILE A 25 -13.35 4.27 -6.31
CA ILE A 25 -14.69 3.74 -5.99
C ILE A 25 -15.62 3.80 -7.19
N ARG A 26 -15.51 4.85 -8.01
CA ARG A 26 -16.33 5.03 -9.21
C ARG A 26 -15.86 4.18 -10.40
N GLY A 27 -14.75 3.47 -10.26
CA GLY A 27 -14.17 2.69 -11.34
C GLY A 27 -13.56 3.54 -12.46
N GLU A 28 -13.26 4.78 -12.18
CA GLU A 28 -12.64 5.73 -13.12
C GLU A 28 -11.11 5.60 -13.16
N ASP A 29 -10.56 4.79 -12.26
CA ASP A 29 -9.13 4.52 -12.13
C ASP A 29 -8.93 3.00 -12.00
N PRO A 30 -7.89 2.40 -12.61
CA PRO A 30 -7.64 0.96 -12.52
C PRO A 30 -7.02 0.55 -11.16
N THR A 31 -7.66 0.97 -10.08
CA THR A 31 -7.25 0.70 -8.70
C THR A 31 -8.39 0.01 -7.96
N ASP A 32 -8.10 -1.11 -7.33
CA ASP A 32 -9.05 -1.81 -6.47
C ASP A 32 -8.98 -1.26 -5.05
N LEU A 33 -10.13 -1.05 -4.45
CA LEU A 33 -10.25 -0.53 -3.09
C LEU A 33 -10.92 -1.55 -2.19
N PHE A 34 -10.30 -1.78 -1.02
CA PHE A 34 -10.77 -2.74 -0.02
C PHE A 34 -10.97 -2.05 1.32
N VAL A 35 -12.03 -2.40 2.01
CA VAL A 35 -12.21 -2.00 3.40
C VAL A 35 -11.56 -3.06 4.28
N ILE A 36 -10.74 -2.63 5.23
CA ILE A 36 -10.13 -3.50 6.22
C ILE A 36 -11.08 -3.63 7.41
N GLU A 37 -11.41 -4.85 7.78
CA GLU A 37 -12.27 -5.12 8.94
C GLU A 37 -11.52 -5.96 9.97
N LEU A 38 -11.75 -5.65 11.23
CA LEU A 38 -11.30 -6.45 12.38
C LEU A 38 -12.52 -6.80 13.19
N ASP A 39 -12.85 -8.09 13.28
CA ASP A 39 -14.03 -8.60 14.01
C ASP A 39 -15.34 -7.90 13.58
N GLY A 40 -15.49 -7.69 12.25
CA GLY A 40 -16.65 -7.03 11.67
C GLY A 40 -16.68 -5.52 11.76
N ARG A 41 -15.67 -4.89 12.39
CA ARG A 41 -15.54 -3.44 12.51
C ARG A 41 -14.62 -2.92 11.39
N PRO A 42 -15.07 -1.97 10.57
CA PRO A 42 -14.18 -1.30 9.60
C PRO A 42 -13.10 -0.50 10.34
N ILE A 43 -11.85 -0.74 10.00
CA ILE A 43 -10.71 -0.10 10.67
C ILE A 43 -9.78 0.64 9.72
N GLY A 44 -9.91 0.44 8.43
CA GLY A 44 -9.01 1.06 7.47
C GLY A 44 -9.38 0.77 6.03
N VAL A 45 -8.52 1.22 5.15
CA VAL A 45 -8.65 1.07 3.70
C VAL A 45 -7.33 0.56 3.13
N LEU A 46 -7.41 -0.32 2.17
CA LEU A 46 -6.28 -0.80 1.38
C LEU A 46 -6.63 -0.59 -0.08
N GLN A 47 -5.69 -0.06 -0.86
CA GLN A 47 -5.81 -0.02 -2.31
C GLN A 47 -4.72 -0.87 -2.94
N SER A 48 -5.03 -1.46 -4.08
CA SER A 48 -4.07 -2.24 -4.85
C SER A 48 -4.33 -2.09 -6.35
N TYR A 49 -3.26 -2.24 -7.14
CA TYR A 49 -3.31 -2.00 -8.58
C TYR A 49 -2.13 -2.70 -9.26
N ARG A 50 -2.31 -3.04 -10.53
CA ARG A 50 -1.16 -3.43 -11.34
C ARG A 50 -0.31 -2.21 -11.64
N ILE A 51 0.99 -2.33 -11.45
CA ILE A 51 1.91 -1.24 -11.79
C ILE A 51 1.80 -0.89 -13.29
N ASP A 52 1.66 -1.89 -14.15
CA ASP A 52 1.56 -1.68 -15.61
C ASP A 52 0.29 -0.92 -16.05
N ASP A 53 -0.75 -0.89 -15.22
CA ASP A 53 -1.96 -0.11 -15.49
C ASP A 53 -1.78 1.39 -15.21
N HIS A 54 -0.61 1.77 -14.67
CA HIS A 54 -0.20 3.16 -14.40
C HIS A 54 1.10 3.45 -15.14
N PRO A 55 1.07 3.75 -16.46
CA PRO A 55 2.26 3.79 -17.32
C PRO A 55 3.35 4.76 -16.87
N GLU A 56 2.98 5.93 -16.36
CA GLU A 56 3.96 6.92 -15.88
C GLU A 56 4.70 6.40 -14.63
N TYR A 57 3.96 5.78 -13.73
CA TYR A 57 4.52 5.19 -12.51
C TYR A 57 5.38 3.97 -12.87
N ALA A 58 4.90 3.12 -13.77
CA ALA A 58 5.64 1.96 -14.25
C ALA A 58 7.00 2.37 -14.87
N ALA A 59 7.00 3.42 -15.69
CA ALA A 59 8.22 3.96 -16.29
C ALA A 59 9.19 4.49 -15.23
N GLN A 60 8.68 5.17 -14.22
CA GLN A 60 9.49 5.70 -13.12
C GLN A 60 10.11 4.60 -12.27
N LEU A 61 9.36 3.57 -11.93
CA LEU A 61 9.86 2.45 -11.12
C LEU A 61 10.80 1.54 -11.89
N ALA A 62 10.60 1.37 -13.20
CA ALA A 62 11.43 0.55 -14.10
C ALA A 62 11.67 -0.86 -13.52
N LEU A 63 10.61 -1.54 -13.13
CA LEU A 63 10.68 -2.88 -12.54
C LEU A 63 11.04 -3.92 -13.59
N ARG A 64 11.69 -5.00 -13.17
CA ARG A 64 12.14 -6.08 -14.06
C ARG A 64 11.02 -7.03 -14.45
N ARG A 65 9.90 -7.06 -13.72
CA ARG A 65 8.77 -7.95 -13.94
C ARG A 65 7.47 -7.31 -13.47
N PRO A 66 6.33 -7.85 -13.92
CA PRO A 66 5.03 -7.37 -13.48
C PRO A 66 4.89 -7.40 -11.96
N ALA A 67 4.26 -6.38 -11.41
CA ALA A 67 4.08 -6.24 -9.97
C ALA A 67 2.70 -5.66 -9.63
N VAL A 68 2.24 -5.95 -8.43
CA VAL A 68 1.15 -5.25 -7.79
C VAL A 68 1.71 -4.15 -6.89
N GLY A 69 1.13 -2.96 -6.96
CA GLY A 69 1.34 -1.89 -5.98
C GLY A 69 0.24 -1.93 -4.94
N MET A 70 0.54 -1.49 -3.74
CA MET A 70 -0.46 -1.35 -2.69
C MET A 70 -0.13 -0.20 -1.75
N ASP A 71 -1.19 0.36 -1.18
CA ASP A 71 -1.12 1.32 -0.09
C ASP A 71 -2.18 0.94 0.92
N LEU A 72 -1.88 1.14 2.20
CA LEU A 72 -2.86 0.86 3.24
C LEU A 72 -2.87 1.96 4.29
N PHE A 73 -4.03 2.10 4.90
CA PHE A 73 -4.30 3.08 5.91
C PHE A 73 -5.18 2.47 6.98
N ILE A 74 -4.76 2.53 8.24
CA ILE A 74 -5.57 2.15 9.39
C ILE A 74 -6.08 3.45 10.03
N GLY A 75 -7.40 3.66 9.96
CA GLY A 75 -8.05 4.89 10.40
C GLY A 75 -8.35 4.97 11.89
N GLU A 76 -8.22 3.84 12.60
CA GLU A 76 -8.51 3.76 14.02
C GLU A 76 -7.23 3.89 14.84
N PRO A 77 -7.01 5.01 15.56
CA PRO A 77 -5.76 5.27 16.27
C PRO A 77 -5.39 4.23 17.33
N ASP A 78 -6.39 3.62 17.97
CA ASP A 78 -6.19 2.60 18.99
C ASP A 78 -5.64 1.27 18.42
N LEU A 79 -5.70 1.07 17.12
CA LEU A 79 -5.25 -0.14 16.43
C LEU A 79 -3.92 0.03 15.71
N THR A 80 -3.39 1.24 15.65
CA THR A 80 -2.07 1.49 15.05
C THR A 80 -0.95 1.03 16.00
N GLY A 81 0.15 0.52 15.44
CA GLY A 81 1.30 0.09 16.22
C GLY A 81 1.14 -1.24 16.97
N ARG A 82 0.07 -2.00 16.73
CA ARG A 82 -0.21 -3.29 17.40
C ARG A 82 0.13 -4.52 16.58
N GLY A 83 0.86 -4.36 15.48
CA GLY A 83 1.26 -5.47 14.62
C GLY A 83 0.17 -5.96 13.65
N HIS A 84 -0.96 -5.29 13.56
CA HIS A 84 -2.04 -5.65 12.62
C HIS A 84 -1.61 -5.42 11.16
N GLY A 85 -0.86 -4.36 10.89
CA GLY A 85 -0.41 -4.02 9.55
C GLY A 85 0.40 -5.15 8.88
N PRO A 86 1.50 -5.61 9.46
CA PRO A 86 2.30 -6.69 8.88
C PRO A 86 1.51 -7.97 8.64
N THR A 87 0.68 -8.39 9.59
CA THR A 87 -0.16 -9.59 9.45
C THR A 87 -1.18 -9.44 8.33
N LEU A 88 -1.85 -8.29 8.29
CA LEU A 88 -2.82 -7.96 7.24
C LEU A 88 -2.19 -7.97 5.85
N ILE A 89 -1.04 -7.31 5.70
CA ILE A 89 -0.33 -7.23 4.42
C ILE A 89 -0.01 -8.63 3.90
N ARG A 90 0.56 -9.49 4.73
CA ARG A 90 0.90 -10.86 4.34
C ARG A 90 -0.33 -11.66 3.93
N ALA A 91 -1.41 -11.58 4.70
CA ALA A 91 -2.66 -12.25 4.38
C ALA A 91 -3.27 -11.75 3.06
N PHE A 92 -3.29 -10.44 2.87
CA PHE A 92 -3.81 -9.83 1.65
C PHE A 92 -3.01 -10.24 0.41
N LEU A 93 -1.69 -10.21 0.49
CA LEU A 93 -0.84 -10.61 -0.63
C LEU A 93 -1.03 -12.08 -1.00
N ARG A 94 -1.03 -12.96 0.00
CA ARG A 94 -1.18 -14.41 -0.20
C ARG A 94 -2.55 -14.78 -0.76
N ASP A 95 -3.60 -14.25 -0.16
CA ASP A 95 -4.96 -14.72 -0.39
C ASP A 95 -5.70 -13.92 -1.46
N VAL A 96 -5.31 -12.68 -1.71
CA VAL A 96 -6.01 -11.76 -2.63
C VAL A 96 -5.11 -11.28 -3.77
N ALA A 97 -4.03 -10.55 -3.46
CA ALA A 97 -3.31 -9.80 -4.47
C ALA A 97 -2.57 -10.70 -5.48
N PHE A 98 -1.76 -11.62 -5.02
CA PHE A 98 -1.00 -12.49 -5.93
C PHE A 98 -1.91 -13.35 -6.82
N PRO A 99 -2.98 -13.98 -6.29
CA PRO A 99 -3.92 -14.70 -7.16
C PRO A 99 -4.70 -13.78 -8.10
N ARG A 100 -5.19 -12.65 -7.60
CA ARG A 100 -6.05 -11.73 -8.37
C ARG A 100 -5.33 -11.10 -9.54
N TYR A 101 -4.11 -10.63 -9.33
CA TYR A 101 -3.33 -9.94 -10.36
C TYR A 101 -2.42 -10.87 -11.16
N GLU A 102 -2.33 -12.13 -10.78
CA GLU A 102 -1.46 -13.13 -11.42
C GLU A 102 -0.01 -12.66 -11.51
N VAL A 103 0.49 -12.08 -10.42
CA VAL A 103 1.87 -11.60 -10.26
C VAL A 103 2.50 -12.23 -9.04
N ASP A 104 3.82 -12.18 -8.95
CA ASP A 104 4.60 -12.73 -7.85
C ASP A 104 5.50 -11.70 -7.17
N LEU A 105 5.27 -10.42 -7.45
CA LEU A 105 5.99 -9.31 -6.87
C LEU A 105 5.02 -8.24 -6.40
N CYS A 106 5.21 -7.76 -5.17
CA CYS A 106 4.54 -6.57 -4.65
C CYS A 106 5.56 -5.49 -4.36
N VAL A 107 5.20 -4.25 -4.68
CA VAL A 107 6.00 -3.06 -4.34
C VAL A 107 5.16 -2.08 -3.54
N ILE A 108 5.82 -1.35 -2.67
CA ILE A 108 5.20 -0.32 -1.84
C ILE A 108 6.17 0.86 -1.71
N GLY A 109 5.63 2.07 -1.64
CA GLY A 109 6.43 3.29 -1.72
C GLY A 109 6.21 4.27 -0.59
N PRO A 110 6.60 3.97 0.67
CA PRO A 110 6.50 4.96 1.74
C PRO A 110 7.44 6.14 1.50
N THR A 111 7.05 7.33 1.99
CA THR A 111 8.00 8.43 2.02
C THR A 111 9.20 8.07 2.90
N ALA A 112 10.40 8.51 2.50
CA ALA A 112 11.65 8.21 3.22
C ALA A 112 11.61 8.69 4.68
N SER A 113 10.84 9.72 4.98
CA SER A 113 10.65 10.25 6.33
C SER A 113 9.67 9.46 7.21
N ASN A 114 8.87 8.57 6.62
CA ASN A 114 7.87 7.80 7.35
C ASN A 114 8.48 6.53 7.95
N ALA A 115 9.27 6.71 9.01
CA ALA A 115 9.99 5.62 9.66
C ALA A 115 9.06 4.53 10.21
N ALA A 116 7.87 4.90 10.68
CA ALA A 116 6.90 3.94 11.22
C ALA A 116 6.37 3.01 10.12
N ALA A 117 6.02 3.55 8.95
CA ALA A 117 5.58 2.74 7.82
C ALA A 117 6.70 1.83 7.31
N ILE A 118 7.91 2.37 7.15
CA ILE A 118 9.07 1.59 6.71
C ILE A 118 9.30 0.38 7.63
N ARG A 119 9.30 0.59 8.95
CA ARG A 119 9.45 -0.50 9.92
C ARG A 119 8.32 -1.53 9.82
N ALA A 120 7.09 -1.09 9.63
CA ALA A 120 5.95 -1.99 9.48
C ALA A 120 6.09 -2.86 8.22
N TYR A 121 6.54 -2.27 7.11
CA TYR A 121 6.76 -3.00 5.86
C TYR A 121 7.95 -3.97 5.98
N GLU A 122 9.02 -3.57 6.63
CA GLU A 122 10.13 -4.48 6.94
C GLU A 122 9.67 -5.69 7.77
N LYS A 123 8.83 -5.46 8.78
CA LYS A 123 8.23 -6.54 9.58
C LYS A 123 7.31 -7.45 8.76
N ALA A 124 6.66 -6.91 7.74
CA ALA A 124 5.86 -7.71 6.80
C ALA A 124 6.73 -8.55 5.87
N GLY A 125 8.01 -8.23 5.72
CA GLY A 125 8.98 -8.94 4.89
C GLY A 125 9.46 -8.17 3.67
N PHE A 126 9.04 -6.93 3.50
CA PHE A 126 9.53 -6.08 2.40
C PHE A 126 10.98 -5.72 2.59
N ARG A 127 11.71 -5.62 1.48
CA ARG A 127 13.10 -5.19 1.43
C ARG A 127 13.24 -3.91 0.63
N PHE A 128 14.13 -3.05 1.04
CA PHE A 128 14.48 -1.84 0.30
C PHE A 128 15.10 -2.18 -1.05
N LEU A 129 14.61 -1.55 -2.11
CA LEU A 129 15.14 -1.70 -3.46
C LEU A 129 15.90 -0.46 -3.92
N LYS A 130 15.26 0.69 -3.88
CA LYS A 130 15.84 1.98 -4.31
C LYS A 130 15.00 3.14 -3.81
N THR A 131 15.48 4.36 -3.98
CA THR A 131 14.69 5.58 -3.77
C THR A 131 14.17 6.11 -5.11
N TYR A 132 13.09 6.86 -5.05
CA TYR A 132 12.55 7.58 -6.19
C TYR A 132 11.85 8.86 -5.73
N LEU A 133 11.69 9.81 -6.67
CA LEU A 133 10.92 11.04 -6.44
C LEU A 133 9.57 10.89 -7.12
N GLU A 134 8.49 10.97 -6.35
CA GLU A 134 7.15 10.93 -6.92
C GLU A 134 6.79 12.32 -7.47
N PRO A 135 6.42 12.42 -8.77
CA PRO A 135 6.13 13.73 -9.38
C PRO A 135 5.01 14.51 -8.69
N ALA A 136 4.00 13.79 -8.18
CA ALA A 136 2.86 14.39 -7.49
C ALA A 136 3.20 14.94 -6.09
N SER A 137 4.25 14.45 -5.46
CA SER A 137 4.61 14.80 -4.08
C SER A 137 5.66 15.88 -3.95
N ARG A 138 5.99 16.58 -5.05
CA ARG A 138 6.91 17.71 -5.08
C ARG A 138 8.19 17.52 -4.25
N GLU A 139 9.13 16.74 -4.78
CA GLU A 139 10.47 16.56 -4.22
C GLU A 139 10.55 15.68 -2.96
N GLN A 140 9.48 14.99 -2.57
CA GLN A 140 9.61 14.00 -1.50
C GLN A 140 10.24 12.72 -2.02
N GLU A 141 11.31 12.31 -1.35
CA GLU A 141 11.95 11.03 -1.60
C GLU A 141 11.10 9.90 -1.04
N HIS A 142 10.88 8.88 -1.85
CA HIS A 142 10.20 7.65 -1.46
C HIS A 142 11.16 6.49 -1.46
N TYR A 143 10.94 5.54 -0.56
CA TYR A 143 11.59 4.24 -0.59
C TYR A 143 10.72 3.29 -1.40
N LEU A 144 11.29 2.70 -2.45
CA LEU A 144 10.67 1.57 -3.11
C LEU A 144 11.07 0.30 -2.37
N MET A 145 10.09 -0.40 -1.82
CA MET A 145 10.30 -1.65 -1.10
C MET A 145 9.57 -2.76 -1.83
N GLU A 146 10.11 -3.97 -1.79
CA GLU A 146 9.55 -5.11 -2.51
C GLU A 146 9.42 -6.34 -1.65
N LEU A 147 8.42 -7.17 -1.97
CA LEU A 147 8.21 -8.50 -1.40
C LEU A 147 7.79 -9.45 -2.50
N THR A 148 8.53 -10.55 -2.65
CA THR A 148 8.19 -11.58 -3.62
C THR A 148 7.25 -12.62 -2.99
N ARG A 149 6.48 -13.30 -3.83
CA ARG A 149 5.67 -14.44 -3.39
C ARG A 149 6.52 -15.53 -2.76
N SER A 150 7.70 -15.78 -3.33
CA SER A 150 8.64 -16.77 -2.80
C SER A 150 9.10 -16.45 -1.38
N ASP A 151 9.42 -15.17 -1.10
CA ASP A 151 9.80 -14.71 0.24
C ASP A 151 8.63 -14.83 1.22
N LEU A 152 7.42 -14.50 0.77
CA LEU A 152 6.20 -14.63 1.57
C LEU A 152 5.93 -16.09 1.94
N ASP A 153 6.03 -17.01 0.98
CA ASP A 153 5.83 -18.44 1.21
C ASP A 153 6.86 -18.99 2.19
N ALA A 154 8.11 -18.54 2.13
CA ALA A 154 9.17 -18.92 3.06
C ALA A 154 8.89 -18.47 4.51
N MET A 155 8.19 -17.32 4.69
CA MET A 155 7.81 -16.83 6.02
C MET A 155 6.62 -17.58 6.64
N ALA A 156 5.84 -18.32 5.85
CA ALA A 156 4.69 -19.09 6.32
C ALA A 156 5.09 -20.34 7.11
N LEU A 157 6.36 -20.66 7.15
CA LEU A 157 6.93 -21.74 7.93
C LEU A 157 7.34 -21.22 9.31
#